data_ea7ab310e7002f6e3089b9aa03c7ed9f
#
_entry.id   ea7ab310e7002f6e3089b9aa03c7ed9f
#
_cell.length_a   1.000
_cell.length_b   1.000
_cell.length_c   1.000
_cell.angle_alpha   90.00
_cell.angle_beta   90.00
_cell.angle_gamma   90.00
#
_symmetry.space_group_name_H-M   'P 1'
#
loop_
_entity.id
_entity.type
_entity.pdbx_description
1 polymer ?
#
loop_
_entity_poly.entity_id
_entity_poly.type
_entity_poly.pdbx_seq_one_letter_code
_entity_poly.pdbx_strand_id
1 'polypeptide(L)'
;MEAHGVSQRRACQVTGVDRKMVRYRSRRADDAVLRVRLKELAAARRRFGYRRLHVLIKREGMQVNLKKLRRLYSEERLQVRQRKGRKRALGTRAPMVIPQEPDQRWSLDFVSDVFAHGRRFRILAVVDDFTAECLCLVADTSLSGARVARELDAAIAVRRKPTVIVSDNGTELTSMAILRWSQERQVEWHYIAPGKPQQNAFIESFNGRLRDELLNETLFASLAHARAVLADWKDDYNRTRPHSRLGWLTPSEFANHSVWCKQWPPGAALPEGSAPMAIAPTAQSGNHAGETLLIAG
;
A
#
# COMPACT_ATOMS: atom_id res chain seq x y z
N MET A 1 -33.38 32.60 13.75
CA MET A 1 -34.76 32.87 14.22
C MET A 1 -34.89 34.24 14.87
N GLU A 2 -33.92 34.68 15.60
CA GLU A 2 -33.89 36.05 16.20
C GLU A 2 -33.84 37.18 15.17
N ALA A 3 -33.20 36.96 14.02
CA ALA A 3 -33.05 37.97 12.97
C ALA A 3 -34.34 38.41 12.28
N HIS A 4 -35.44 37.66 12.39
CA HIS A 4 -36.69 37.94 11.67
C HIS A 4 -37.95 37.97 12.55
N GLY A 5 -37.83 37.89 13.86
CA GLY A 5 -38.97 37.93 14.81
C GLY A 5 -40.03 36.82 14.61
N VAL A 6 -39.69 35.73 13.86
CA VAL A 6 -40.61 34.66 13.53
C VAL A 6 -40.48 33.52 14.52
N SER A 7 -41.63 33.02 15.03
CA SER A 7 -41.65 31.88 15.94
C SER A 7 -41.15 30.60 15.26
N GLN A 8 -40.47 29.73 16.02
CA GLN A 8 -40.00 28.43 15.52
C GLN A 8 -41.09 27.61 14.83
N ARG A 9 -42.34 27.67 15.38
CA ARG A 9 -43.49 26.95 14.81
C ARG A 9 -43.82 27.45 13.40
N ARG A 10 -43.83 28.77 13.20
CA ARG A 10 -44.16 29.39 11.91
C ARG A 10 -43.03 29.18 10.90
N ALA A 11 -41.78 29.28 11.36
CA ALA A 11 -40.59 28.99 10.51
C ALA A 11 -40.61 27.54 10.02
N CYS A 12 -40.88 26.56 10.87
CA CYS A 12 -40.98 25.15 10.49
C CYS A 12 -42.13 24.89 9.54
N GLN A 13 -43.29 25.57 9.73
CA GLN A 13 -44.41 25.43 8.87
C GLN A 13 -44.13 25.96 7.44
N VAL A 14 -43.46 27.11 7.34
CA VAL A 14 -43.11 27.71 6.04
C VAL A 14 -42.03 26.91 5.34
N THR A 15 -41.05 26.35 6.07
CA THR A 15 -39.95 25.58 5.47
C THR A 15 -40.26 24.09 5.27
N GLY A 16 -41.41 23.59 5.75
CA GLY A 16 -41.75 22.17 5.70
C GLY A 16 -40.91 21.27 6.59
N VAL A 17 -40.11 21.83 7.52
CA VAL A 17 -39.21 21.06 8.39
C VAL A 17 -39.92 20.68 9.69
N ASP A 18 -39.85 19.40 10.09
CA ASP A 18 -40.42 18.95 11.37
C ASP A 18 -39.73 19.62 12.57
N ARG A 19 -40.49 20.13 13.53
CA ARG A 19 -40.00 20.77 14.76
C ARG A 19 -39.10 19.86 15.58
N LYS A 20 -39.29 18.51 15.53
CA LYS A 20 -38.44 17.54 16.21
C LYS A 20 -37.02 17.56 15.61
N MET A 21 -36.88 17.73 14.29
CA MET A 21 -35.58 17.85 13.63
C MET A 21 -34.84 19.12 14.09
N VAL A 22 -35.52 20.25 14.17
CA VAL A 22 -34.93 21.52 14.62
C VAL A 22 -34.51 21.48 16.08
N ARG A 23 -35.24 20.75 16.91
CA ARG A 23 -34.96 20.59 18.35
C ARG A 23 -34.01 19.44 18.65
N TYR A 24 -33.70 18.61 17.65
CA TYR A 24 -32.82 17.47 17.88
C TYR A 24 -31.43 17.94 18.29
N ARG A 25 -31.01 17.50 19.46
CA ARG A 25 -29.62 17.59 19.92
C ARG A 25 -29.02 16.20 19.94
N SER A 26 -27.88 16.06 19.30
CA SER A 26 -27.17 14.78 19.30
C SER A 26 -26.82 14.39 20.74
N ARG A 27 -27.22 13.17 21.14
CA ARG A 27 -26.85 12.54 22.42
C ARG A 27 -25.59 11.70 22.32
N ARG A 28 -24.85 11.83 21.20
CA ARG A 28 -23.62 11.06 20.98
C ARG A 28 -22.57 11.56 21.95
N ALA A 29 -21.82 10.59 22.52
CA ALA A 29 -20.66 10.94 23.36
C ALA A 29 -19.66 11.77 22.53
N ASP A 30 -19.02 12.72 23.19
CA ASP A 30 -17.89 13.41 22.60
C ASP A 30 -16.71 12.43 22.57
N ASP A 31 -16.26 12.12 21.36
CA ASP A 31 -15.14 11.21 21.12
C ASP A 31 -13.80 11.97 21.15
N ALA A 32 -13.63 12.91 22.08
CA ALA A 32 -12.51 13.87 22.11
C ALA A 32 -11.14 13.17 22.02
N VAL A 33 -10.90 12.16 22.87
CA VAL A 33 -9.63 11.41 22.86
C VAL A 33 -9.38 10.75 21.52
N LEU A 34 -10.40 10.11 20.95
CA LEU A 34 -10.29 9.46 19.65
C LEU A 34 -10.08 10.48 18.52
N ARG A 35 -10.70 11.66 18.59
CA ARG A 35 -10.51 12.73 17.61
C ARG A 35 -9.10 13.29 17.66
N VAL A 36 -8.55 13.54 18.83
CA VAL A 36 -7.17 14.02 19.01
C VAL A 36 -6.21 12.98 18.40
N ARG A 37 -6.33 11.71 18.81
CA ARG A 37 -5.45 10.66 18.30
C ARG A 37 -5.56 10.46 16.78
N LEU A 38 -6.78 10.51 16.25
CA LEU A 38 -7.00 10.42 14.80
C LEU A 38 -6.33 11.56 14.02
N LYS A 39 -6.37 12.80 14.55
CA LYS A 39 -5.68 13.96 13.97
C LYS A 39 -4.17 13.81 14.00
N GLU A 40 -3.60 13.37 15.12
CA GLU A 40 -2.16 13.11 15.25
C GLU A 40 -1.67 12.09 14.24
N LEU A 41 -2.36 10.95 14.15
CA LEU A 41 -2.03 9.90 13.17
C LEU A 41 -2.19 10.39 11.73
N ALA A 42 -3.23 11.17 11.44
CA ALA A 42 -3.44 11.73 10.11
C ALA A 42 -2.38 12.79 9.76
N ALA A 43 -1.90 13.56 10.72
CA ALA A 43 -0.81 14.53 10.53
C ALA A 43 0.53 13.82 10.29
N ALA A 44 0.83 12.78 11.07
CA ALA A 44 2.04 11.97 10.89
C ALA A 44 2.01 11.15 9.59
N ARG A 45 0.83 10.75 9.13
CA ARG A 45 0.59 9.87 7.98
C ARG A 45 -0.32 10.54 6.96
N ARG A 46 0.10 11.66 6.39
CA ARG A 46 -0.71 12.56 5.53
C ARG A 46 -1.38 11.87 4.34
N ARG A 47 -0.84 10.73 3.88
CA ARG A 47 -1.37 9.94 2.75
C ARG A 47 -2.18 8.72 3.18
N PHE A 48 -2.42 8.52 4.49
CA PHE A 48 -3.24 7.43 4.97
C PHE A 48 -4.72 7.80 4.97
N GLY A 49 -5.53 6.97 4.31
CA GLY A 49 -6.99 7.06 4.40
C GLY A 49 -7.51 6.40 5.69
N TYR A 50 -8.77 6.68 6.01
CA TYR A 50 -9.44 6.24 7.24
C TYR A 50 -9.31 4.73 7.55
N ARG A 51 -9.19 3.87 6.53
CA ARG A 51 -9.05 2.41 6.74
C ARG A 51 -7.70 2.05 7.37
N ARG A 52 -6.59 2.66 6.90
CA ARG A 52 -5.26 2.45 7.50
C ARG A 52 -5.18 3.06 8.89
N LEU A 53 -5.70 4.28 9.07
CA LEU A 53 -5.76 4.92 10.37
C LEU A 53 -6.58 4.09 11.37
N HIS A 54 -7.66 3.44 10.92
CA HIS A 54 -8.42 2.53 11.76
C HIS A 54 -7.60 1.33 12.25
N VAL A 55 -6.78 0.74 11.38
CA VAL A 55 -5.88 -0.37 11.76
C VAL A 55 -4.87 0.09 12.80
N LEU A 56 -4.25 1.27 12.60
CA LEU A 56 -3.29 1.82 13.57
C LEU A 56 -3.94 2.08 14.92
N ILE A 57 -5.09 2.73 14.95
CA ILE A 57 -5.86 3.01 16.18
C ILE A 57 -6.21 1.71 16.90
N LYS A 58 -6.59 0.66 16.17
CA LYS A 58 -6.87 -0.65 16.78
C LYS A 58 -5.61 -1.31 17.36
N ARG A 59 -4.46 -1.17 16.70
CA ARG A 59 -3.17 -1.66 17.21
C ARG A 59 -2.73 -0.94 18.49
N GLU A 60 -3.15 0.30 18.68
CA GLU A 60 -2.96 1.06 19.91
C GLU A 60 -3.94 0.65 21.03
N GLY A 61 -4.77 -0.39 20.82
CA GLY A 61 -5.72 -0.90 21.81
C GLY A 61 -7.08 -0.19 21.83
N MET A 62 -7.28 0.85 21.02
CA MET A 62 -8.55 1.57 20.97
C MET A 62 -9.58 0.83 20.11
N GLN A 63 -10.60 0.26 20.76
CA GLN A 63 -11.69 -0.43 20.06
C GLN A 63 -12.68 0.58 19.48
N VAL A 64 -12.67 0.71 18.17
CA VAL A 64 -13.55 1.64 17.44
C VAL A 64 -14.17 0.98 16.22
N ASN A 65 -15.46 1.22 16.02
CA ASN A 65 -16.16 0.76 14.81
C ASN A 65 -15.71 1.58 13.60
N LEU A 66 -15.46 0.91 12.46
CA LEU A 66 -15.03 1.54 11.22
C LEU A 66 -15.99 2.64 10.73
N LYS A 67 -17.32 2.45 10.90
CA LYS A 67 -18.34 3.45 10.54
C LYS A 67 -18.20 4.70 11.40
N LYS A 68 -17.95 4.54 12.73
CA LYS A 68 -17.73 5.64 13.66
C LYS A 68 -16.47 6.42 13.27
N LEU A 69 -15.35 5.72 13.05
CA LEU A 69 -14.09 6.36 12.67
C LEU A 69 -14.21 7.09 11.33
N ARG A 70 -14.87 6.49 10.32
CA ARG A 70 -15.10 7.15 9.02
C ARG A 70 -15.89 8.45 9.17
N ARG A 71 -16.90 8.48 10.07
CA ARG A 71 -17.65 9.69 10.38
C ARG A 71 -16.76 10.77 10.98
N LEU A 72 -16.00 10.43 12.04
CA LEU A 72 -15.04 11.35 12.66
C LEU A 72 -14.01 11.88 11.67
N TYR A 73 -13.43 10.99 10.86
CA TYR A 73 -12.48 11.34 9.80
C TYR A 73 -13.06 12.37 8.80
N SER A 74 -14.35 12.26 8.47
CA SER A 74 -15.03 13.23 7.60
C SER A 74 -15.37 14.54 8.33
N GLU A 75 -15.81 14.49 9.58
CA GLU A 75 -16.09 15.66 10.40
C GLU A 75 -14.84 16.53 10.61
N GLU A 76 -13.68 15.88 10.83
CA GLU A 76 -12.38 16.53 10.99
C GLU A 76 -11.69 16.93 9.68
N ARG A 77 -12.35 16.70 8.51
CA ARG A 77 -11.86 17.05 7.16
C ARG A 77 -10.49 16.45 6.83
N LEU A 78 -10.21 15.24 7.29
CA LEU A 78 -8.94 14.55 7.11
C LEU A 78 -8.85 13.78 5.77
N GLN A 79 -9.79 13.97 4.84
CA GLN A 79 -9.83 13.22 3.59
C GLN A 79 -8.60 13.49 2.74
N VAL A 80 -7.89 12.41 2.41
CA VAL A 80 -6.77 12.44 1.47
C VAL A 80 -7.31 12.69 0.06
N ARG A 81 -6.82 13.75 -0.58
CA ARG A 81 -7.19 14.06 -1.96
C ARG A 81 -6.63 12.98 -2.88
N GLN A 82 -7.51 12.18 -3.48
CA GLN A 82 -7.11 11.21 -4.49
C GLN A 82 -7.03 11.89 -5.86
N ARG A 83 -5.91 11.68 -6.58
CA ARG A 83 -5.85 12.02 -8.00
C ARG A 83 -6.79 11.05 -8.73
N LYS A 84 -7.95 11.52 -9.15
CA LYS A 84 -8.84 10.77 -10.02
C LYS A 84 -8.19 10.69 -11.40
N GLY A 85 -7.61 9.56 -11.73
CA GLY A 85 -7.17 9.26 -13.08
C GLY A 85 -8.38 9.15 -14.03
N ARG A 86 -8.18 9.49 -15.31
CA ARG A 86 -9.20 9.26 -16.36
C ARG A 86 -9.53 7.77 -16.40
N LYS A 87 -10.80 7.40 -16.34
CA LYS A 87 -11.23 6.02 -16.55
C LYS A 87 -10.75 5.58 -17.94
N ARG A 88 -9.89 4.58 -17.99
CA ARG A 88 -9.46 3.96 -19.25
C ARG A 88 -10.28 2.70 -19.47
N ALA A 89 -10.64 2.42 -20.72
CA ALA A 89 -11.22 1.14 -21.08
C ALA A 89 -10.24 0.01 -20.67
N LEU A 90 -10.76 -0.95 -19.91
CA LEU A 90 -10.00 -2.15 -19.54
C LEU A 90 -10.14 -3.12 -20.73
N GLY A 91 -9.10 -3.21 -21.56
CA GLY A 91 -9.00 -4.32 -22.51
C GLY A 91 -8.82 -5.66 -21.78
N THR A 92 -8.95 -6.76 -22.50
CA THR A 92 -8.62 -8.11 -22.01
C THR A 92 -7.15 -8.17 -21.62
N ARG A 93 -6.87 -8.12 -20.33
CA ARG A 93 -5.53 -8.21 -19.77
C ARG A 93 -5.39 -9.58 -19.13
N ALA A 94 -4.45 -10.38 -19.60
CA ALA A 94 -4.07 -11.57 -18.85
C ALA A 94 -3.53 -11.13 -17.48
N PRO A 95 -4.06 -11.67 -16.37
CA PRO A 95 -3.51 -11.38 -15.05
C PRO A 95 -2.05 -11.79 -15.00
N MET A 96 -1.21 -10.96 -14.39
CA MET A 96 0.17 -11.37 -14.10
C MET A 96 0.14 -12.52 -13.10
N VAL A 97 0.92 -13.57 -13.35
CA VAL A 97 1.07 -14.68 -12.41
C VAL A 97 1.61 -14.12 -11.09
N ILE A 98 0.82 -14.28 -10.03
CA ILE A 98 1.20 -13.85 -8.69
C ILE A 98 2.10 -14.94 -8.11
N PRO A 99 3.32 -14.63 -7.62
CA PRO A 99 4.14 -15.59 -6.90
C PRO A 99 3.38 -16.21 -5.73
N GLN A 100 3.63 -17.48 -5.46
CA GLN A 100 2.94 -18.22 -4.40
C GLN A 100 3.75 -18.33 -3.11
N GLU A 101 5.02 -17.91 -3.17
CA GLU A 101 5.97 -18.05 -2.07
C GLU A 101 6.89 -16.83 -1.96
N PRO A 102 7.42 -16.54 -0.75
CA PRO A 102 8.50 -15.59 -0.58
C PRO A 102 9.72 -15.95 -1.42
N ASP A 103 10.41 -14.94 -1.91
CA ASP A 103 11.65 -15.05 -2.67
C ASP A 103 11.52 -15.87 -3.99
N GLN A 104 10.29 -16.12 -4.45
CA GLN A 104 10.06 -16.72 -5.76
C GLN A 104 10.35 -15.70 -6.87
N ARG A 105 9.93 -14.45 -6.69
CA ARG A 105 10.16 -13.38 -7.66
C ARG A 105 10.39 -12.04 -6.97
N TRP A 106 11.49 -11.39 -7.32
CA TRP A 106 11.77 -10.02 -6.95
C TRP A 106 11.57 -9.10 -8.15
N SER A 107 10.92 -7.97 -7.93
CA SER A 107 10.81 -6.90 -8.92
C SER A 107 11.70 -5.73 -8.51
N LEU A 108 12.42 -5.16 -9.48
CA LEU A 108 13.25 -3.99 -9.23
C LEU A 108 13.04 -2.90 -10.28
N ASP A 109 13.31 -1.67 -9.88
CA ASP A 109 13.22 -0.49 -10.75
C ASP A 109 14.02 0.67 -10.14
N PHE A 110 14.29 1.68 -10.97
CA PHE A 110 14.92 2.93 -10.57
C PHE A 110 13.91 4.07 -10.47
N VAL A 111 13.95 4.77 -9.36
CA VAL A 111 13.22 6.03 -9.17
C VAL A 111 14.22 7.17 -9.16
N SER A 112 13.95 8.26 -9.88
CA SER A 112 14.79 9.45 -9.89
C SER A 112 14.14 10.57 -9.10
N ASP A 113 14.97 11.36 -8.41
CA ASP A 113 14.58 12.57 -7.70
C ASP A 113 15.71 13.62 -7.75
N VAL A 114 15.50 14.78 -7.15
CA VAL A 114 16.44 15.88 -7.15
C VAL A 114 16.70 16.38 -5.72
N PHE A 115 17.94 16.77 -5.46
CA PHE A 115 18.27 17.51 -4.23
C PHE A 115 17.80 18.95 -4.29
N ALA A 116 17.68 19.60 -3.14
CA ALA A 116 17.29 21.01 -3.05
C ALA A 116 18.17 21.96 -3.91
N HIS A 117 19.42 21.58 -4.17
CA HIS A 117 20.35 22.32 -5.05
C HIS A 117 20.26 21.92 -6.53
N GLY A 118 19.25 21.12 -6.93
CA GLY A 118 18.96 20.79 -8.33
C GLY A 118 19.71 19.56 -8.89
N ARG A 119 20.72 19.01 -8.21
CA ARG A 119 21.42 17.80 -8.68
C ARG A 119 20.51 16.58 -8.56
N ARG A 120 20.47 15.76 -9.59
CA ARG A 120 19.68 14.52 -9.62
C ARG A 120 20.38 13.40 -8.85
N PHE A 121 19.57 12.53 -8.26
CA PHE A 121 19.98 11.24 -7.73
C PHE A 121 18.98 10.15 -8.13
N ARG A 122 19.38 8.91 -8.00
CA ARG A 122 18.54 7.75 -8.32
C ARG A 122 18.39 6.89 -7.07
N ILE A 123 17.30 6.17 -7.03
CA ILE A 123 16.96 5.24 -5.95
C ILE A 123 16.75 3.88 -6.61
N LEU A 124 17.53 2.88 -6.21
CA LEU A 124 17.26 1.48 -6.52
C LEU A 124 16.22 0.96 -5.54
N ALA A 125 15.11 0.47 -6.05
CA ALA A 125 14.08 -0.21 -5.26
C ALA A 125 13.99 -1.68 -5.68
N VAL A 126 14.00 -2.60 -4.70
CA VAL A 126 13.81 -4.03 -4.89
C VAL A 126 12.72 -4.51 -3.95
N VAL A 127 11.73 -5.21 -4.46
CA VAL A 127 10.56 -5.67 -3.71
C VAL A 127 10.33 -7.16 -3.97
N ASP A 128 10.02 -7.90 -2.93
CA ASP A 128 9.47 -9.25 -3.06
C ASP A 128 7.99 -9.15 -3.48
N ASP A 129 7.65 -9.75 -4.60
CA ASP A 129 6.31 -9.63 -5.18
C ASP A 129 5.23 -10.37 -4.39
N PHE A 130 5.60 -11.40 -3.64
CA PHE A 130 4.67 -12.15 -2.79
C PHE A 130 4.41 -11.43 -1.47
N THR A 131 5.46 -11.15 -0.71
CA THR A 131 5.36 -10.55 0.62
C THR A 131 5.11 -9.04 0.57
N ALA A 132 5.38 -8.40 -0.57
CA ALA A 132 5.45 -6.96 -0.75
C ALA A 132 6.52 -6.27 0.12
N GLU A 133 7.47 -7.00 0.67
CA GLU A 133 8.57 -6.39 1.42
C GLU A 133 9.51 -5.62 0.50
N CYS A 134 9.89 -4.43 0.93
CA CYS A 134 10.99 -3.68 0.33
C CYS A 134 12.32 -4.26 0.81
N LEU A 135 13.02 -4.96 -0.06
CA LEU A 135 14.29 -5.64 0.26
C LEU A 135 15.47 -4.67 0.19
N CYS A 136 15.49 -3.83 -0.86
CA CYS A 136 16.50 -2.81 -1.05
C CYS A 136 15.85 -1.47 -1.38
N LEU A 137 16.34 -0.39 -0.78
CA LEU A 137 15.95 0.99 -1.09
C LEU A 137 17.16 1.89 -0.88
N VAL A 138 17.97 2.07 -1.93
CA VAL A 138 19.28 2.73 -1.85
C VAL A 138 19.35 3.91 -2.81
N ALA A 139 19.69 5.09 -2.27
CA ALA A 139 19.94 6.29 -3.06
C ALA A 139 21.42 6.44 -3.40
N ASP A 140 21.70 6.80 -4.65
CA ASP A 140 23.02 7.22 -5.09
C ASP A 140 22.95 8.20 -6.27
N THR A 141 24.03 8.91 -6.53
CA THR A 141 24.18 9.76 -7.72
C THR A 141 24.57 8.95 -8.95
N SER A 142 25.09 7.74 -8.75
CA SER A 142 25.44 6.78 -9.79
C SER A 142 25.17 5.35 -9.31
N LEU A 143 24.32 4.63 -10.03
CA LEU A 143 23.95 3.25 -9.74
C LEU A 143 24.28 2.40 -10.97
N SER A 144 25.55 1.99 -11.07
CA SER A 144 26.00 1.07 -12.14
C SER A 144 25.50 -0.35 -11.91
N GLY A 145 25.51 -1.20 -12.94
CA GLY A 145 25.15 -2.61 -12.83
C GLY A 145 25.96 -3.37 -11.77
N ALA A 146 27.27 -3.07 -11.60
CA ALA A 146 28.09 -3.64 -10.54
C ALA A 146 27.64 -3.20 -9.15
N ARG A 147 27.12 -1.97 -9.01
CA ARG A 147 26.54 -1.50 -7.75
C ARG A 147 25.23 -2.21 -7.47
N VAL A 148 24.36 -2.37 -8.46
CA VAL A 148 23.11 -3.13 -8.33
C VAL A 148 23.38 -4.57 -7.91
N ALA A 149 24.35 -5.25 -8.52
CA ALA A 149 24.74 -6.61 -8.15
C ALA A 149 25.14 -6.73 -6.67
N ARG A 150 25.92 -5.78 -6.14
CA ARG A 150 26.27 -5.74 -4.71
C ARG A 150 25.08 -5.55 -3.78
N GLU A 151 24.15 -4.70 -4.17
CA GLU A 151 22.92 -4.49 -3.36
C GLU A 151 22.01 -5.74 -3.38
N LEU A 152 21.96 -6.44 -4.50
CA LEU A 152 21.27 -7.73 -4.62
C LEU A 152 21.95 -8.81 -3.77
N ASP A 153 23.28 -8.89 -3.78
CA ASP A 153 24.03 -9.81 -2.90
C ASP A 153 23.76 -9.51 -1.42
N ALA A 154 23.73 -8.24 -1.03
CA ALA A 154 23.38 -7.85 0.34
C ALA A 154 21.94 -8.25 0.71
N ALA A 155 21.00 -8.13 -0.22
CA ALA A 155 19.62 -8.59 -0.01
C ALA A 155 19.55 -10.13 0.12
N ILE A 156 20.29 -10.88 -0.69
CA ILE A 156 20.38 -12.36 -0.64
C ILE A 156 21.02 -12.83 0.67
N ALA A 157 22.00 -12.12 1.20
CA ALA A 157 22.64 -12.47 2.46
C ALA A 157 21.68 -12.42 3.67
N VAL A 158 20.65 -11.57 3.61
CA VAL A 158 19.61 -11.44 4.66
C VAL A 158 18.39 -12.31 4.38
N ARG A 159 18.13 -12.60 3.11
CA ARG A 159 16.97 -13.37 2.63
C ARG A 159 17.44 -14.63 1.89
N ARG A 160 16.49 -15.33 1.29
CA ARG A 160 16.82 -16.39 0.35
C ARG A 160 17.10 -15.81 -1.02
N LYS A 161 17.86 -16.54 -1.83
CA LYS A 161 18.07 -16.23 -3.24
C LYS A 161 16.74 -16.31 -3.98
N PRO A 162 16.36 -15.27 -4.78
CA PRO A 162 15.16 -15.34 -5.60
C PRO A 162 15.33 -16.35 -6.75
N THR A 163 14.22 -16.94 -7.18
CA THR A 163 14.22 -17.76 -8.40
C THR A 163 14.31 -16.87 -9.65
N VAL A 164 13.55 -15.79 -9.66
CA VAL A 164 13.44 -14.86 -10.78
C VAL A 164 13.54 -13.42 -10.32
N ILE A 165 14.25 -12.60 -11.07
CA ILE A 165 14.23 -11.14 -10.95
C ILE A 165 13.58 -10.55 -12.19
N VAL A 166 12.65 -9.59 -11.99
CA VAL A 166 11.99 -8.85 -13.06
C VAL A 166 12.42 -7.40 -13.04
N SER A 167 12.82 -6.87 -14.18
CA SER A 167 13.20 -5.47 -14.34
C SER A 167 12.76 -4.88 -15.69
N ASP A 168 12.85 -3.56 -15.81
CA ASP A 168 12.82 -2.90 -17.10
C ASP A 168 14.12 -3.13 -17.90
N ASN A 169 14.19 -2.57 -19.11
CA ASN A 169 15.35 -2.67 -20.00
C ASN A 169 16.34 -1.49 -19.80
N GLY A 170 16.43 -0.95 -18.58
CA GLY A 170 17.40 0.10 -18.28
C GLY A 170 18.84 -0.32 -18.59
N THR A 171 19.66 0.62 -19.07
CA THR A 171 21.04 0.31 -19.52
C THR A 171 21.91 -0.29 -18.43
N GLU A 172 21.67 0.09 -17.18
CA GLU A 172 22.38 -0.44 -16.01
C GLU A 172 21.98 -1.88 -15.71
N LEU A 173 20.72 -2.24 -15.98
CA LEU A 173 20.14 -3.55 -15.71
C LEU A 173 20.44 -4.55 -16.85
N THR A 174 20.69 -4.05 -18.06
CA THR A 174 21.12 -4.86 -19.22
C THR A 174 22.63 -4.96 -19.35
N SER A 175 23.38 -4.48 -18.35
CA SER A 175 24.85 -4.45 -18.38
C SER A 175 25.47 -5.84 -18.23
N MET A 176 26.70 -5.99 -18.75
CA MET A 176 27.48 -7.23 -18.60
C MET A 176 27.70 -7.63 -17.12
N ALA A 177 27.75 -6.65 -16.22
CA ALA A 177 27.89 -6.91 -14.79
C ALA A 177 26.67 -7.67 -14.23
N ILE A 178 25.48 -7.27 -14.63
CA ILE A 178 24.21 -7.94 -14.22
C ILE A 178 24.11 -9.32 -14.89
N LEU A 179 24.45 -9.43 -16.17
CA LEU A 179 24.42 -10.72 -16.88
C LEU A 179 25.35 -11.75 -16.21
N ARG A 180 26.59 -11.37 -15.92
CA ARG A 180 27.54 -12.24 -15.19
C ARG A 180 27.00 -12.60 -13.81
N TRP A 181 26.54 -11.62 -13.06
CA TRP A 181 26.01 -11.84 -11.72
C TRP A 181 24.81 -12.81 -11.72
N SER A 182 23.87 -12.68 -12.68
CA SER A 182 22.70 -13.57 -12.77
C SER A 182 23.12 -15.00 -13.10
N GLN A 183 24.12 -15.19 -13.96
CA GLN A 183 24.69 -16.50 -14.30
C GLN A 183 25.44 -17.12 -13.12
N GLU A 184 26.32 -16.37 -12.45
CA GLU A 184 27.08 -16.83 -11.28
C GLU A 184 26.15 -17.19 -10.11
N ARG A 185 25.12 -16.42 -9.88
CA ARG A 185 24.13 -16.67 -8.82
C ARG A 185 23.05 -17.66 -9.24
N GLN A 186 22.97 -18.05 -10.51
CA GLN A 186 21.91 -18.91 -11.04
C GLN A 186 20.51 -18.32 -10.71
N VAL A 187 20.31 -17.05 -10.99
CA VAL A 187 19.04 -16.33 -10.86
C VAL A 187 18.54 -16.03 -12.27
N GLU A 188 17.32 -16.41 -12.56
CA GLU A 188 16.69 -16.06 -13.83
C GLU A 188 16.40 -14.56 -13.86
N TRP A 189 16.84 -13.89 -14.94
CA TRP A 189 16.58 -12.45 -15.10
C TRP A 189 15.62 -12.23 -16.26
N HIS A 190 14.44 -11.71 -15.92
CA HIS A 190 13.37 -11.45 -16.87
C HIS A 190 13.24 -9.95 -17.14
N TYR A 191 13.46 -9.55 -18.39
CA TYR A 191 13.21 -8.19 -18.84
C TYR A 191 11.78 -8.05 -19.33
N ILE A 192 11.08 -7.00 -18.89
CA ILE A 192 9.73 -6.72 -19.37
C ILE A 192 9.76 -6.35 -20.86
N ALA A 193 8.74 -6.78 -21.60
CA ALA A 193 8.64 -6.41 -23.01
C ALA A 193 8.43 -4.89 -23.16
N PRO A 194 9.07 -4.24 -24.15
CA PRO A 194 8.88 -2.83 -24.42
C PRO A 194 7.39 -2.44 -24.53
N GLY A 195 6.98 -1.38 -23.87
CA GLY A 195 5.58 -0.92 -23.85
C GLY A 195 4.61 -1.75 -22.99
N LYS A 196 5.09 -2.74 -22.21
CA LYS A 196 4.27 -3.55 -21.31
C LYS A 196 4.63 -3.32 -19.83
N PRO A 197 4.45 -2.12 -19.28
CA PRO A 197 4.78 -1.82 -17.88
C PRO A 197 4.04 -2.72 -16.90
N GLN A 198 2.87 -3.25 -17.29
CA GLN A 198 2.07 -4.16 -16.46
C GLN A 198 2.84 -5.41 -16.00
N GLN A 199 3.89 -5.81 -16.71
CA GLN A 199 4.75 -6.93 -16.33
C GLN A 199 5.62 -6.62 -15.10
N ASN A 200 5.72 -5.32 -14.72
CA ASN A 200 6.42 -4.86 -13.51
C ASN A 200 5.50 -4.12 -12.52
N ALA A 201 4.20 -4.45 -12.52
CA ALA A 201 3.17 -3.71 -11.77
C ALA A 201 3.38 -3.70 -10.25
N PHE A 202 4.11 -4.68 -9.68
CA PHE A 202 4.40 -4.71 -8.24
C PHE A 202 5.31 -3.57 -7.84
N ILE A 203 6.45 -3.42 -8.53
CA ILE A 203 7.40 -2.35 -8.26
C ILE A 203 6.84 -0.99 -8.67
N GLU A 204 6.05 -0.88 -9.76
CA GLU A 204 5.36 0.36 -10.13
C GLU A 204 4.41 0.83 -9.02
N SER A 205 3.64 -0.11 -8.45
CA SER A 205 2.74 0.18 -7.32
C SER A 205 3.51 0.59 -6.07
N PHE A 206 4.68 0.00 -5.82
CA PHE A 206 5.58 0.38 -4.74
C PHE A 206 6.13 1.80 -4.97
N ASN A 207 6.69 2.06 -6.14
CA ASN A 207 7.24 3.36 -6.52
C ASN A 207 6.20 4.49 -6.46
N GLY A 208 4.95 4.18 -6.84
CA GLY A 208 3.84 5.12 -6.67
C GLY A 208 3.62 5.51 -5.21
N ARG A 209 3.73 4.55 -4.27
CA ARG A 209 3.61 4.83 -2.83
C ARG A 209 4.82 5.59 -2.29
N LEU A 210 6.03 5.19 -2.70
CA LEU A 210 7.26 5.89 -2.33
C LEU A 210 7.19 7.37 -2.75
N ARG A 211 6.74 7.65 -3.98
CA ARG A 211 6.54 9.02 -4.45
C ARG A 211 5.48 9.76 -3.65
N ASP A 212 4.32 9.17 -3.47
CA ASP A 212 3.19 9.84 -2.81
C ASP A 212 3.41 10.05 -1.31
N GLU A 213 4.06 9.10 -0.64
CA GLU A 213 4.19 9.10 0.83
C GLU A 213 5.51 9.74 1.30
N LEU A 214 6.54 9.81 0.46
CA LEU A 214 7.85 10.34 0.82
C LEU A 214 8.40 11.37 -0.15
N LEU A 215 8.67 11.01 -1.42
CA LEU A 215 9.45 11.86 -2.32
C LEU A 215 8.74 13.21 -2.59
N ASN A 216 7.43 13.21 -2.78
CA ASN A 216 6.66 14.43 -3.00
C ASN A 216 6.45 15.28 -1.72
N GLU A 217 6.78 14.75 -0.56
CA GLU A 217 6.58 15.41 0.75
C GLU A 217 7.92 15.85 1.39
N THR A 218 9.07 15.54 0.74
CA THR A 218 10.40 15.75 1.31
C THR A 218 11.30 16.51 0.35
N LEU A 219 11.99 17.52 0.86
CA LEU A 219 13.09 18.20 0.18
C LEU A 219 14.42 17.60 0.65
N PHE A 220 15.14 16.96 -0.24
CA PHE A 220 16.41 16.31 0.08
C PHE A 220 17.58 17.29 0.03
N ALA A 221 18.21 17.56 1.18
CA ALA A 221 19.34 18.48 1.26
C ALA A 221 20.65 17.85 0.72
N SER A 222 20.84 16.53 0.91
CA SER A 222 22.05 15.81 0.53
C SER A 222 21.78 14.34 0.30
N LEU A 223 22.76 13.62 -0.27
CA LEU A 223 22.69 12.17 -0.43
C LEU A 223 22.62 11.43 0.92
N ALA A 224 23.34 11.91 1.93
CA ALA A 224 23.29 11.34 3.28
C ALA A 224 21.88 11.50 3.88
N HIS A 225 21.28 12.68 3.75
CA HIS A 225 19.90 12.92 4.17
C HIS A 225 18.91 12.02 3.41
N ALA A 226 19.04 11.90 2.09
CA ALA A 226 18.18 11.01 1.30
C ALA A 226 18.29 9.54 1.76
N ARG A 227 19.50 9.06 2.02
CA ARG A 227 19.74 7.68 2.51
C ARG A 227 19.10 7.45 3.87
N ALA A 228 19.25 8.36 4.82
CA ALA A 228 18.66 8.25 6.15
C ALA A 228 17.12 8.19 6.07
N VAL A 229 16.51 9.15 5.40
CA VAL A 229 15.05 9.24 5.26
C VAL A 229 14.46 8.03 4.51
N LEU A 230 15.17 7.52 3.49
CA LEU A 230 14.75 6.31 2.77
C LEU A 230 14.86 5.06 3.64
N ALA A 231 15.87 4.97 4.51
CA ALA A 231 16.02 3.86 5.44
C ALA A 231 14.89 3.83 6.47
N ASP A 232 14.56 4.97 7.06
CA ASP A 232 13.44 5.12 8.00
C ASP A 232 12.11 4.79 7.33
N TRP A 233 11.89 5.28 6.12
CA TRP A 233 10.67 4.99 5.37
C TRP A 233 10.56 3.51 4.99
N LYS A 234 11.68 2.85 4.61
CA LYS A 234 11.72 1.41 4.32
C LYS A 234 11.34 0.60 5.56
N ASP A 235 11.88 0.95 6.72
CA ASP A 235 11.55 0.27 7.97
C ASP A 235 10.06 0.43 8.31
N ASP A 236 9.55 1.65 8.22
CA ASP A 236 8.13 1.93 8.40
C ASP A 236 7.24 1.18 7.41
N TYR A 237 7.61 1.18 6.13
CA TYR A 237 6.88 0.47 5.08
C TYR A 237 6.78 -1.03 5.36
N ASN A 238 7.87 -1.65 5.81
CA ASN A 238 7.93 -3.08 6.06
C ASN A 238 7.29 -3.49 7.39
N ARG A 239 7.44 -2.68 8.46
CA ARG A 239 7.11 -3.10 9.84
C ARG A 239 5.90 -2.42 10.44
N THR A 240 5.53 -1.23 9.96
CA THR A 240 4.47 -0.43 10.59
C THR A 240 3.27 -0.21 9.68
N ARG A 241 3.50 -0.06 8.38
CA ARG A 241 2.49 0.31 7.40
C ARG A 241 1.54 -0.85 7.08
N PRO A 242 0.20 -0.71 7.35
CA PRO A 242 -0.76 -1.76 7.00
C PRO A 242 -1.02 -1.82 5.49
N HIS A 243 -1.04 -3.03 4.93
CA HIS A 243 -1.28 -3.29 3.51
C HIS A 243 -2.61 -4.01 3.27
N SER A 244 -3.52 -3.38 2.54
CA SER A 244 -4.84 -3.97 2.24
C SER A 244 -4.75 -5.29 1.46
N ARG A 245 -3.72 -5.44 0.59
CA ARG A 245 -3.46 -6.68 -0.16
C ARG A 245 -3.07 -7.84 0.77
N LEU A 246 -2.44 -7.53 1.89
CA LEU A 246 -1.94 -8.50 2.87
C LEU A 246 -2.90 -8.67 4.07
N GLY A 247 -4.20 -8.42 3.88
CA GLY A 247 -5.17 -8.51 4.98
C GLY A 247 -4.94 -7.49 6.11
N TRP A 248 -4.35 -6.34 5.80
CA TRP A 248 -3.96 -5.28 6.73
C TRP A 248 -2.74 -5.61 7.61
N LEU A 249 -2.07 -6.71 7.35
CA LEU A 249 -0.74 -6.98 7.91
C LEU A 249 0.30 -6.05 7.28
N THR A 250 1.41 -5.86 7.99
CA THR A 250 2.61 -5.29 7.38
C THR A 250 3.30 -6.34 6.51
N PRO A 251 4.16 -5.94 5.56
CA PRO A 251 4.96 -6.89 4.78
C PRO A 251 5.73 -7.88 5.65
N SER A 252 6.41 -7.42 6.70
CA SER A 252 7.18 -8.29 7.60
C SER A 252 6.31 -9.23 8.42
N GLU A 253 5.15 -8.78 8.92
CA GLU A 253 4.17 -9.66 9.56
C GLU A 253 3.70 -10.75 8.61
N PHE A 254 3.39 -10.39 7.36
CA PHE A 254 2.92 -11.34 6.35
C PHE A 254 4.02 -12.33 5.95
N ALA A 255 5.27 -11.88 5.78
CA ALA A 255 6.41 -12.75 5.48
C ALA A 255 6.62 -13.78 6.58
N ASN A 256 6.61 -13.36 7.83
CA ASN A 256 6.75 -14.24 8.99
C ASN A 256 5.61 -15.28 9.04
N HIS A 257 4.35 -14.85 8.82
CA HIS A 257 3.21 -15.76 8.75
C HIS A 257 3.34 -16.81 7.66
N SER A 258 3.80 -16.43 6.47
CA SER A 258 3.93 -17.37 5.35
C SER A 258 5.02 -18.43 5.58
N VAL A 259 6.09 -18.09 6.29
CA VAL A 259 7.13 -19.05 6.71
C VAL A 259 6.58 -20.00 7.77
N TRP A 260 5.83 -19.49 8.75
CA TRP A 260 5.21 -20.30 9.81
C TRP A 260 4.20 -21.32 9.27
N CYS A 261 3.33 -20.90 8.35
CA CYS A 261 2.35 -21.81 7.74
C CYS A 261 2.98 -22.99 6.99
N LYS A 262 4.23 -22.87 6.51
CA LYS A 262 4.95 -23.98 5.87
C LYS A 262 5.66 -24.91 6.85
N GLN A 263 6.04 -24.43 8.03
CA GLN A 263 6.69 -25.23 9.07
C GLN A 263 5.68 -25.97 9.96
N TRP A 264 4.39 -25.63 9.87
CA TRP A 264 3.33 -26.20 10.70
C TRP A 264 2.52 -27.22 9.91
N PRO A 265 2.49 -28.50 10.35
CA PRO A 265 1.72 -29.53 9.65
C PRO A 265 0.22 -29.20 9.70
N PRO A 266 -0.57 -29.54 8.65
CA PRO A 266 -2.00 -29.33 8.65
C PRO A 266 -2.65 -30.10 9.81
N GLY A 267 -3.33 -29.39 10.70
CA GLY A 267 -4.06 -29.99 11.83
C GLY A 267 -3.44 -29.82 13.21
N ALA A 268 -2.27 -29.22 13.36
CA ALA A 268 -1.72 -28.91 14.67
C ALA A 268 -2.35 -27.64 15.27
N ALA A 269 -2.73 -27.69 16.56
CA ALA A 269 -3.31 -26.54 17.27
C ALA A 269 -2.34 -25.36 17.34
N LEU A 270 -2.81 -24.18 17.00
CA LEU A 270 -2.03 -22.94 17.10
C LEU A 270 -1.79 -22.60 18.58
N PRO A 271 -0.62 -22.03 18.94
CA PRO A 271 -0.39 -21.51 20.29
C PRO A 271 -1.44 -20.46 20.64
N GLU A 272 -1.94 -20.48 21.86
CA GLU A 272 -2.90 -19.48 22.36
C GLU A 272 -2.33 -18.05 22.18
N GLY A 273 -3.06 -17.18 21.47
CA GLY A 273 -2.66 -15.82 21.13
C GLY A 273 -2.26 -15.60 19.66
N SER A 274 -2.15 -16.63 18.85
CA SER A 274 -1.73 -16.57 17.43
C SER A 274 -2.87 -16.83 16.45
N ALA A 275 -4.12 -16.49 16.76
CA ALA A 275 -5.22 -16.69 15.83
C ALA A 275 -5.03 -15.84 14.55
N PRO A 276 -4.79 -16.45 13.37
CA PRO A 276 -4.83 -15.72 12.13
C PRO A 276 -6.25 -15.25 11.90
N MET A 277 -6.45 -13.96 11.67
CA MET A 277 -7.71 -13.51 11.09
C MET A 277 -7.87 -14.22 9.75
N ALA A 278 -8.87 -15.10 9.68
CA ALA A 278 -9.20 -15.83 8.46
C ALA A 278 -9.33 -14.83 7.31
N ILE A 279 -8.52 -15.01 6.29
CA ILE A 279 -8.70 -14.34 5.00
C ILE A 279 -9.95 -14.98 4.42
N ALA A 280 -11.11 -14.32 4.59
CA ALA A 280 -12.33 -14.76 3.93
C ALA A 280 -12.05 -14.78 2.42
N PRO A 281 -12.32 -15.90 1.72
CA PRO A 281 -12.23 -15.90 0.27
C PRO A 281 -13.18 -14.85 -0.26
N THR A 282 -12.70 -14.03 -1.17
CA THR A 282 -13.53 -13.06 -1.89
C THR A 282 -14.62 -13.86 -2.59
N ALA A 283 -15.88 -13.69 -2.18
CA ALA A 283 -17.01 -14.34 -2.78
C ALA A 283 -16.98 -14.05 -4.28
N GLN A 284 -16.84 -15.09 -5.09
CA GLN A 284 -17.12 -15.05 -6.51
C GLN A 284 -18.61 -14.80 -6.64
N SER A 285 -18.98 -13.66 -7.22
CA SER A 285 -20.34 -13.38 -7.62
C SER A 285 -20.76 -14.45 -8.64
N GLY A 286 -21.63 -15.36 -8.21
CA GLY A 286 -22.22 -16.34 -9.08
C GLY A 286 -23.02 -15.68 -10.19
N ASN A 287 -22.65 -15.97 -11.42
CA ASN A 287 -23.47 -15.73 -12.60
C ASN A 287 -24.69 -16.65 -12.54
N HIS A 288 -25.87 -16.07 -12.34
CA HIS A 288 -27.12 -16.74 -12.70
C HIS A 288 -27.19 -16.82 -14.23
N ALA A 289 -27.05 -18.04 -14.72
CA ALA A 289 -27.42 -18.37 -16.09
C ALA A 289 -28.95 -18.27 -16.20
N GLY A 290 -29.42 -17.33 -17.04
CA GLY A 290 -30.80 -17.26 -17.44
C GLY A 290 -31.13 -18.37 -18.45
N GLU A 291 -32.10 -19.20 -18.12
CA GLU A 291 -32.73 -20.15 -19.03
C GLU A 291 -33.37 -19.41 -20.20
N THR A 292 -32.96 -19.76 -21.40
CA THR A 292 -33.65 -19.35 -22.64
C THR A 292 -34.73 -20.36 -22.96
N LEU A 293 -36.00 -19.97 -22.78
CA LEU A 293 -37.17 -20.69 -23.30
C LEU A 293 -37.21 -20.56 -24.82
N LEU A 294 -37.08 -21.69 -25.51
CA LEU A 294 -37.44 -21.85 -26.92
C LEU A 294 -38.96 -21.89 -27.01
N ILE A 295 -39.56 -20.95 -27.74
CA ILE A 295 -40.90 -21.08 -28.29
C ILE A 295 -40.75 -21.15 -29.79
N ALA A 296 -41.20 -22.28 -30.32
CA ALA A 296 -41.39 -22.51 -31.73
C ALA A 296 -42.68 -21.80 -32.19
N GLY A 297 -42.63 -21.22 -33.38
CA GLY A 297 -43.75 -20.62 -34.12
C GLY A 297 -43.24 -20.10 -35.44
#